data_7f8e14968f6ca1e3be0848ad7ce6ba46
#
_entry.id   7f8e14968f6ca1e3be0848ad7ce6ba46
#
_cell.length_a   1.000
_cell.length_b   1.000
_cell.length_c   1.000
_cell.angle_alpha   90.00
_cell.angle_beta   90.00
_cell.angle_gamma   90.00
#
_symmetry.space_group_name_H-M   'P 1'
#
loop_
_entity.id
_entity.type
_entity.pdbx_description
1 polymer ?
#
loop_
_entity_poly.entity_id
_entity_poly.type
_entity_poly.pdbx_seq_one_letter_code
_entity_poly.pdbx_strand_id
1 'polypeptide(L)'
;MGEVILTMKDIDKSFPGVHALDHVDLEVRKGEVLALMGENGAGKSTLMKVLTGIYKKDSGTITYEGKEVEFSNTREAQDAGIVIVHQELNMLSHLTVAQNIFIGREFKKGIRIDDKKMNEEAKKLFDRMNIDIDPREMMGRLTVGKQQMCEIAKAISHDAKVIIFDEPSAALTETEIQEMFKIINDLKAKGIGIIYISHRMDEIKVITDRVTVMRDGTYVGTLITKDCTKDDIINMMVGRVIYEDPKTQNMVPKDAPVVLKV
;
A
#
# COMPACT_ATOMS: atom_id res chain seq x y z
N MET A 1 -20.91 -3.72 3.92
CA MET A 1 -19.70 -3.81 3.05
C MET A 1 -20.03 -3.13 1.73
N GLY A 2 -19.08 -2.37 1.16
CA GLY A 2 -19.25 -1.67 -0.10
C GLY A 2 -19.40 -2.61 -1.32
N GLU A 3 -19.74 -2.04 -2.46
CA GLU A 3 -19.75 -2.70 -3.76
C GLU A 3 -18.33 -3.11 -4.17
N VAL A 4 -18.16 -4.26 -4.83
CA VAL A 4 -16.86 -4.71 -5.36
C VAL A 4 -16.45 -3.79 -6.50
N ILE A 5 -15.27 -3.17 -6.38
CA ILE A 5 -14.71 -2.27 -7.39
C ILE A 5 -13.64 -2.94 -8.24
N LEU A 6 -12.88 -3.86 -7.64
CA LEU A 6 -11.79 -4.58 -8.28
C LEU A 6 -11.82 -6.05 -7.88
N THR A 7 -11.68 -6.93 -8.87
CA THR A 7 -11.46 -8.36 -8.65
C THR A 7 -10.30 -8.82 -9.52
N MET A 8 -9.38 -9.53 -8.92
CA MET A 8 -8.37 -10.32 -9.60
C MET A 8 -8.72 -11.78 -9.33
N LYS A 9 -8.93 -12.58 -10.36
CA LYS A 9 -9.37 -13.96 -10.22
C LYS A 9 -8.47 -14.89 -10.99
N ASP A 10 -8.02 -15.93 -10.30
CA ASP A 10 -7.23 -17.02 -10.89
C ASP A 10 -5.94 -16.53 -11.56
N ILE A 11 -5.29 -15.54 -10.92
CA ILE A 11 -4.11 -14.87 -11.48
C ILE A 11 -2.89 -15.77 -11.36
N ASP A 12 -2.30 -16.04 -12.52
CA ASP A 12 -1.07 -16.80 -12.65
C ASP A 12 0.07 -15.94 -13.19
N LYS A 13 1.28 -16.12 -12.64
CA LYS A 13 2.50 -15.46 -13.12
C LYS A 13 3.74 -16.25 -12.80
N SER A 14 4.45 -16.65 -13.86
CA SER A 14 5.74 -17.33 -13.77
C SER A 14 6.87 -16.44 -14.30
N PHE A 15 8.05 -16.60 -13.71
CA PHE A 15 9.31 -16.08 -14.19
C PHE A 15 10.29 -17.26 -14.37
N PRO A 16 11.40 -17.10 -15.11
CA PRO A 16 12.39 -18.18 -15.25
C PRO A 16 12.84 -18.68 -13.87
N GLY A 17 12.51 -19.94 -13.56
CA GLY A 17 12.86 -20.60 -12.30
C GLY A 17 11.95 -20.32 -11.11
N VAL A 18 10.90 -19.46 -11.22
CA VAL A 18 10.03 -19.13 -10.10
C VAL A 18 8.58 -19.02 -10.56
N HIS A 19 7.67 -19.77 -9.94
CA HIS A 19 6.22 -19.59 -10.06
C HIS A 19 5.79 -18.58 -8.99
N ALA A 20 5.64 -17.32 -9.37
CA ALA A 20 5.49 -16.21 -8.42
C ALA A 20 4.05 -15.99 -7.98
N LEU A 21 3.07 -16.33 -8.81
CA LEU A 21 1.63 -16.32 -8.50
C LEU A 21 1.02 -17.58 -9.07
N ASP A 22 0.32 -18.31 -8.23
CA ASP A 22 -0.34 -19.58 -8.55
C ASP A 22 -1.82 -19.48 -8.17
N HIS A 23 -2.69 -19.23 -9.16
CA HIS A 23 -4.14 -19.11 -9.03
C HIS A 23 -4.60 -18.17 -7.92
N VAL A 24 -4.04 -16.93 -7.90
CA VAL A 24 -4.28 -15.97 -6.83
C VAL A 24 -5.56 -15.18 -7.05
N ASP A 25 -6.39 -15.11 -6.00
CA ASP A 25 -7.61 -14.31 -5.96
C ASP A 25 -7.43 -13.08 -5.05
N LEU A 26 -7.96 -11.92 -5.48
CA LEU A 26 -8.05 -10.71 -4.69
C LEU A 26 -9.35 -9.96 -5.01
N GLU A 27 -10.04 -9.47 -3.99
CA GLU A 27 -11.25 -8.67 -4.15
C GLU A 27 -11.16 -7.42 -3.28
N VAL A 28 -11.35 -6.24 -3.90
CA VAL A 28 -11.38 -4.93 -3.23
C VAL A 28 -12.74 -4.28 -3.40
N ARG A 29 -13.25 -3.67 -2.34
CA ARG A 29 -14.55 -3.00 -2.33
C ARG A 29 -14.42 -1.50 -2.19
N LYS A 30 -15.43 -0.76 -2.64
CA LYS A 30 -15.51 0.68 -2.42
C LYS A 30 -15.61 0.99 -0.93
N GLY A 31 -14.81 1.94 -0.47
CA GLY A 31 -14.83 2.38 0.91
C GLY A 31 -14.37 1.33 1.92
N GLU A 32 -13.44 0.45 1.54
CA GLU A 32 -12.78 -0.46 2.46
C GLU A 32 -11.26 -0.30 2.43
N VAL A 33 -10.62 -0.70 3.51
CA VAL A 33 -9.18 -0.93 3.57
C VAL A 33 -8.96 -2.44 3.68
N LEU A 34 -8.45 -3.03 2.60
CA LEU A 34 -8.07 -4.42 2.52
C LEU A 34 -6.57 -4.56 2.82
N ALA A 35 -6.20 -5.27 3.87
CA ALA A 35 -4.82 -5.67 4.07
C ALA A 35 -4.44 -6.79 3.10
N LEU A 36 -3.24 -6.70 2.52
CA LEU A 36 -2.62 -7.81 1.79
C LEU A 36 -1.37 -8.27 2.56
N MET A 37 -1.47 -9.42 3.19
CA MET A 37 -0.48 -9.96 4.11
C MET A 37 0.20 -11.20 3.53
N GLY A 38 1.40 -11.51 4.01
CA GLY A 38 2.19 -12.68 3.62
C GLY A 38 3.66 -12.45 3.89
N GLU A 39 4.44 -13.52 3.97
CA GLU A 39 5.90 -13.42 4.15
C GLU A 39 6.59 -12.74 2.95
N ASN A 40 7.86 -12.39 3.12
CA ASN A 40 8.67 -11.92 2.00
C ASN A 40 8.78 -13.04 0.95
N GLY A 41 8.53 -12.69 -0.32
CA GLY A 41 8.45 -13.68 -1.39
C GLY A 41 7.07 -14.32 -1.60
N ALA A 42 6.06 -14.03 -0.78
CA ALA A 42 4.70 -14.57 -0.93
C ALA A 42 3.95 -14.12 -2.20
N GLY A 43 4.54 -13.26 -3.05
CA GLY A 43 3.93 -12.83 -4.31
C GLY A 43 3.19 -11.48 -4.25
N LYS A 44 3.06 -10.84 -3.09
CA LYS A 44 2.30 -9.57 -2.91
C LYS A 44 2.68 -8.49 -3.92
N SER A 45 3.97 -8.13 -3.97
CA SER A 45 4.45 -7.09 -4.89
C SER A 45 4.32 -7.52 -6.36
N THR A 46 4.42 -8.82 -6.67
CA THR A 46 4.18 -9.34 -8.02
C THR A 46 2.71 -9.16 -8.41
N LEU A 47 1.78 -9.47 -7.50
CA LEU A 47 0.35 -9.28 -7.72
C LEU A 47 0.00 -7.81 -8.00
N MET A 48 0.58 -6.87 -7.21
CA MET A 48 0.39 -5.43 -7.43
C MET A 48 1.03 -4.96 -8.74
N LYS A 49 2.18 -5.50 -9.13
CA LYS A 49 2.83 -5.20 -10.42
C LYS A 49 2.03 -5.73 -11.61
N VAL A 50 1.33 -6.85 -11.47
CA VAL A 50 0.37 -7.35 -12.45
C VAL A 50 -0.84 -6.41 -12.54
N LEU A 51 -1.42 -6.02 -11.41
CA LEU A 51 -2.55 -5.09 -11.36
C LEU A 51 -2.23 -3.74 -12.01
N THR A 52 -1.02 -3.22 -11.79
CA THR A 52 -0.60 -1.90 -12.32
C THR A 52 0.03 -1.96 -13.70
N GLY A 53 0.03 -3.12 -14.38
CA GLY A 53 0.53 -3.25 -15.76
C GLY A 53 2.06 -3.22 -15.89
N ILE A 54 2.82 -3.36 -14.78
CA ILE A 54 4.29 -3.53 -14.83
C ILE A 54 4.63 -4.94 -15.35
N TYR A 55 3.86 -5.94 -14.90
CA TYR A 55 3.98 -7.31 -15.40
C TYR A 55 2.67 -7.74 -16.07
N LYS A 56 2.80 -8.41 -17.19
CA LYS A 56 1.67 -9.09 -17.80
C LYS A 56 1.41 -10.40 -17.07
N LYS A 57 0.14 -10.68 -16.72
CA LYS A 57 -0.30 -11.97 -16.20
C LYS A 57 -0.13 -13.06 -17.25
N ASP A 58 0.09 -14.30 -16.84
CA ASP A 58 0.15 -15.44 -17.75
C ASP A 58 -1.25 -16.02 -17.98
N SER A 59 -2.11 -16.04 -16.93
CA SER A 59 -3.53 -16.37 -17.01
C SER A 59 -4.35 -15.62 -15.95
N GLY A 60 -5.67 -15.89 -15.91
CA GLY A 60 -6.62 -15.27 -14.99
C GLY A 60 -7.25 -14.00 -15.53
N THR A 61 -8.12 -13.37 -14.73
CA THR A 61 -8.94 -12.23 -15.14
C THR A 61 -8.86 -11.11 -14.12
N ILE A 62 -8.73 -9.87 -14.60
CA ILE A 62 -8.85 -8.66 -13.76
C ILE A 62 -10.13 -7.94 -14.17
N THR A 63 -11.04 -7.76 -13.22
CA THR A 63 -12.29 -7.01 -13.44
C THR A 63 -12.23 -5.74 -12.61
N TYR A 64 -12.39 -4.58 -13.25
CA TYR A 64 -12.40 -3.28 -12.62
C TYR A 64 -13.63 -2.49 -13.03
N GLU A 65 -14.39 -1.96 -12.06
CA GLU A 65 -15.68 -1.29 -12.27
C GLU A 65 -16.65 -2.13 -13.16
N GLY A 66 -16.67 -3.45 -12.95
CA GLY A 66 -17.53 -4.38 -13.69
C GLY A 66 -17.08 -4.70 -15.11
N LYS A 67 -15.90 -4.25 -15.53
CA LYS A 67 -15.33 -4.54 -16.86
C LYS A 67 -14.04 -5.29 -16.73
N GLU A 68 -13.81 -6.25 -17.62
CA GLU A 68 -12.51 -6.88 -17.76
C GLU A 68 -11.48 -5.89 -18.28
N VAL A 69 -10.31 -5.83 -17.63
CA VAL A 69 -9.23 -4.91 -17.97
C VAL A 69 -7.88 -5.63 -18.00
N GLU A 70 -6.98 -5.13 -18.83
CA GLU A 70 -5.56 -5.49 -18.84
C GLU A 70 -4.76 -4.23 -19.12
N PHE A 71 -4.00 -3.76 -18.14
CA PHE A 71 -3.17 -2.57 -18.30
C PHE A 71 -1.81 -2.96 -18.89
N SER A 72 -1.38 -2.24 -19.92
CA SER A 72 -0.09 -2.48 -20.59
C SER A 72 1.07 -1.76 -19.94
N ASN A 73 0.78 -0.78 -19.07
CA ASN A 73 1.76 0.02 -18.36
C ASN A 73 1.10 0.75 -17.16
N THR A 74 1.94 1.30 -16.29
CA THR A 74 1.49 1.98 -15.07
C THR A 74 0.65 3.22 -15.34
N ARG A 75 0.86 3.91 -16.47
CA ARG A 75 0.11 5.10 -16.82
C ARG A 75 -1.35 4.77 -17.13
N GLU A 76 -1.60 3.69 -17.86
CA GLU A 76 -2.97 3.23 -18.13
C GLU A 76 -3.72 2.89 -16.85
N ALA A 77 -3.06 2.23 -15.89
CA ALA A 77 -3.66 1.94 -14.58
C ALA A 77 -3.95 3.24 -13.80
N GLN A 78 -3.02 4.20 -13.79
CA GLN A 78 -3.21 5.50 -13.15
C GLN A 78 -4.34 6.32 -13.79
N ASP A 79 -4.41 6.36 -15.12
CA ASP A 79 -5.45 7.07 -15.86
C ASP A 79 -6.84 6.42 -15.62
N ALA A 80 -6.88 5.12 -15.34
CA ALA A 80 -8.09 4.41 -14.90
C ALA A 80 -8.46 4.66 -13.42
N GLY A 81 -7.57 5.25 -12.63
CA GLY A 81 -7.77 5.54 -11.22
C GLY A 81 -7.23 4.47 -10.26
N ILE A 82 -6.31 3.61 -10.71
CA ILE A 82 -5.57 2.66 -9.86
C ILE A 82 -4.15 3.20 -9.64
N VAL A 83 -3.84 3.60 -8.42
CA VAL A 83 -2.57 4.29 -8.09
C VAL A 83 -1.85 3.55 -6.99
N ILE A 84 -0.52 3.51 -7.07
CA ILE A 84 0.34 2.92 -6.04
C ILE A 84 1.19 4.00 -5.36
N VAL A 85 1.23 3.96 -4.05
CA VAL A 85 2.17 4.66 -3.17
C VAL A 85 3.24 3.66 -2.79
N HIS A 86 4.45 3.88 -3.28
CA HIS A 86 5.56 2.94 -3.10
C HIS A 86 6.23 3.09 -1.74
N GLN A 87 6.90 2.03 -1.30
CA GLN A 87 7.76 2.03 -0.12
C GLN A 87 8.95 2.98 -0.28
N GLU A 88 9.57 3.01 -1.46
CA GLU A 88 10.65 3.93 -1.78
C GLU A 88 10.08 5.26 -2.28
N LEU A 89 10.61 6.37 -1.77
CA LEU A 89 10.22 7.70 -2.20
C LEU A 89 10.71 7.98 -3.62
N ASN A 90 9.80 8.02 -4.57
CA ASN A 90 10.08 8.30 -5.98
C ASN A 90 9.93 9.79 -6.30
N MET A 91 10.42 10.65 -5.40
CA MET A 91 10.34 12.10 -5.53
C MET A 91 11.66 12.70 -6.01
N LEU A 92 11.55 13.70 -6.88
CA LEU A 92 12.71 14.43 -7.40
C LEU A 92 13.10 15.56 -6.43
N SER A 93 14.20 15.40 -5.72
CA SER A 93 14.66 16.29 -4.65
C SER A 93 14.92 17.74 -5.11
N HIS A 94 15.26 17.91 -6.39
CA HIS A 94 15.57 19.20 -7.02
C HIS A 94 14.36 19.91 -7.63
N LEU A 95 13.17 19.34 -7.54
CA LEU A 95 11.91 19.96 -7.93
C LEU A 95 11.13 20.43 -6.70
N THR A 96 10.22 21.37 -6.91
CA THR A 96 9.29 21.77 -5.85
C THR A 96 8.26 20.68 -5.56
N VAL A 97 7.58 20.80 -4.44
CA VAL A 97 6.49 19.90 -4.04
C VAL A 97 5.40 19.86 -5.12
N ALA A 98 4.93 21.03 -5.58
CA ALA A 98 3.90 21.10 -6.63
C ALA A 98 4.36 20.47 -7.94
N GLN A 99 5.60 20.68 -8.33
CA GLN A 99 6.17 20.06 -9.54
C GLN A 99 6.24 18.54 -9.42
N ASN A 100 6.58 18.01 -8.25
CA ASN A 100 6.58 16.56 -8.01
C ASN A 100 5.17 15.95 -8.07
N ILE A 101 4.16 16.63 -7.50
CA ILE A 101 2.77 16.15 -7.51
C ILE A 101 2.23 16.07 -8.96
N PHE A 102 2.51 17.07 -9.77
CA PHE A 102 1.94 17.20 -11.13
C PHE A 102 2.91 16.83 -12.26
N ILE A 103 4.03 16.19 -11.97
CA ILE A 103 4.99 15.76 -12.98
C ILE A 103 4.32 14.90 -14.06
N GLY A 104 4.54 15.25 -15.32
CA GLY A 104 3.90 14.59 -16.48
C GLY A 104 2.44 14.99 -16.72
N ARG A 105 1.86 15.85 -15.85
CA ARG A 105 0.47 16.36 -15.92
C ARG A 105 0.42 17.86 -15.60
N GLU A 106 1.49 18.58 -15.93
CA GLU A 106 1.65 20.00 -15.62
C GLU A 106 0.51 20.82 -16.20
N PHE A 107 -0.01 21.77 -15.41
CA PHE A 107 -0.94 22.77 -15.92
C PHE A 107 -0.22 23.70 -16.91
N LYS A 108 -0.88 24.03 -18.01
CA LYS A 108 -0.30 24.84 -19.08
C LYS A 108 -1.08 26.11 -19.30
N LYS A 109 -0.35 27.22 -19.55
CA LYS A 109 -0.88 28.49 -20.05
C LYS A 109 -0.26 28.75 -21.42
N GLY A 110 -0.95 28.34 -22.48
CA GLY A 110 -0.39 28.25 -23.83
C GLY A 110 0.71 27.19 -23.89
N ILE A 111 1.92 27.58 -24.27
CA ILE A 111 3.09 26.68 -24.40
C ILE A 111 3.94 26.61 -23.10
N ARG A 112 3.62 27.41 -22.08
CA ARG A 112 4.38 27.47 -20.81
C ARG A 112 3.67 26.74 -19.72
N ILE A 113 4.44 26.21 -18.77
CA ILE A 113 3.93 25.62 -17.54
C ILE A 113 3.34 26.75 -16.67
N ASP A 114 2.19 26.51 -16.07
CA ASP A 114 1.51 27.42 -15.14
C ASP A 114 1.83 27.01 -13.69
N ASP A 115 3.02 27.41 -13.23
CA ASP A 115 3.47 27.14 -11.86
C ASP A 115 2.52 27.70 -10.80
N LYS A 116 1.86 28.86 -11.09
CA LYS A 116 0.92 29.45 -10.14
C LYS A 116 -0.26 28.51 -9.92
N LYS A 117 -0.85 28.01 -11.01
CA LYS A 117 -1.98 27.06 -10.93
C LYS A 117 -1.57 25.75 -10.28
N MET A 118 -0.37 25.22 -10.58
CA MET A 118 0.14 24.01 -9.92
C MET A 118 0.23 24.20 -8.41
N ASN A 119 0.79 25.33 -7.94
CA ASN A 119 0.90 25.63 -6.52
C ASN A 119 -0.48 25.77 -5.86
N GLU A 120 -1.45 26.43 -6.52
CA GLU A 120 -2.83 26.55 -6.01
C GLU A 120 -3.51 25.19 -5.87
N GLU A 121 -3.39 24.31 -6.88
CA GLU A 121 -4.00 22.98 -6.83
C GLU A 121 -3.31 22.07 -5.81
N ALA A 122 -1.97 22.11 -5.69
CA ALA A 122 -1.25 21.39 -4.64
C ALA A 122 -1.67 21.88 -3.24
N LYS A 123 -1.82 23.19 -3.03
CA LYS A 123 -2.29 23.73 -1.76
C LYS A 123 -3.69 23.22 -1.41
N LYS A 124 -4.62 23.18 -2.38
CA LYS A 124 -5.95 22.62 -2.16
C LYS A 124 -5.91 21.13 -1.76
N LEU A 125 -4.99 20.34 -2.32
CA LEU A 125 -4.81 18.94 -1.92
C LEU A 125 -4.36 18.86 -0.46
N PHE A 126 -3.35 19.62 -0.07
CA PHE A 126 -2.86 19.64 1.30
C PHE A 126 -3.91 20.14 2.30
N ASP A 127 -4.66 21.18 1.95
CA ASP A 127 -5.74 21.69 2.80
C ASP A 127 -6.84 20.61 3.02
N ARG A 128 -7.18 19.82 1.98
CA ARG A 128 -8.12 18.68 2.11
C ARG A 128 -7.58 17.54 2.97
N MET A 129 -6.28 17.38 3.02
CA MET A 129 -5.57 16.37 3.82
C MET A 129 -5.22 16.89 5.22
N ASN A 130 -5.50 18.17 5.50
CA ASN A 130 -5.10 18.87 6.72
C ASN A 130 -3.59 18.80 6.98
N ILE A 131 -2.78 18.99 5.93
CA ILE A 131 -1.33 18.93 5.96
C ILE A 131 -0.76 20.34 5.71
N ASP A 132 0.17 20.76 6.57
CA ASP A 132 0.87 22.04 6.40
C ASP A 132 2.21 21.83 5.67
N ILE A 133 2.15 21.91 4.34
CA ILE A 133 3.31 21.90 3.45
C ILE A 133 3.15 23.03 2.43
N ASP A 134 4.21 23.84 2.25
CA ASP A 134 4.23 24.84 1.17
C ASP A 134 4.53 24.15 -0.18
N PRO A 135 3.61 24.25 -1.16
CA PRO A 135 3.82 23.67 -2.49
C PRO A 135 5.07 24.16 -3.23
N ARG A 136 5.60 25.32 -2.86
CA ARG A 136 6.79 25.95 -3.48
C ARG A 136 8.09 25.44 -2.88
N GLU A 137 8.03 24.75 -1.74
CA GLU A 137 9.23 24.23 -1.09
C GLU A 137 9.90 23.15 -1.95
N MET A 138 11.23 23.08 -1.88
CA MET A 138 11.99 22.05 -2.58
C MET A 138 11.78 20.70 -1.88
N MET A 139 11.45 19.67 -2.64
CA MET A 139 11.18 18.32 -2.10
C MET A 139 12.33 17.81 -1.22
N GLY A 140 13.58 18.03 -1.63
CA GLY A 140 14.75 17.57 -0.88
C GLY A 140 14.99 18.26 0.46
N ARG A 141 14.23 19.32 0.80
CA ARG A 141 14.31 20.00 2.10
C ARG A 141 13.30 19.47 3.11
N LEU A 142 12.33 18.70 2.66
CA LEU A 142 11.31 18.12 3.51
C LEU A 142 11.86 16.91 4.28
N THR A 143 11.31 16.67 5.48
CA THR A 143 11.51 15.42 6.20
C THR A 143 10.94 14.24 5.40
N VAL A 144 11.42 13.02 5.64
CA VAL A 144 10.96 11.81 4.99
C VAL A 144 9.44 11.65 5.14
N GLY A 145 8.89 11.91 6.34
CA GLY A 145 7.45 11.86 6.56
C GLY A 145 6.66 12.85 5.71
N LYS A 146 7.14 14.10 5.59
CA LYS A 146 6.50 15.09 4.70
C LYS A 146 6.61 14.71 3.22
N GLN A 147 7.72 14.11 2.80
CA GLN A 147 7.85 13.57 1.44
C GLN A 147 6.85 12.44 1.19
N GLN A 148 6.63 11.55 2.18
CA GLN A 148 5.61 10.49 2.10
C GLN A 148 4.20 11.09 1.96
N MET A 149 3.89 12.16 2.71
CA MET A 149 2.61 12.87 2.55
C MET A 149 2.46 13.48 1.16
N CYS A 150 3.54 13.93 0.52
CA CYS A 150 3.52 14.41 -0.85
C CYS A 150 3.25 13.27 -1.86
N GLU A 151 3.80 12.06 -1.64
CA GLU A 151 3.46 10.87 -2.46
C GLU A 151 1.98 10.53 -2.37
N ILE A 152 1.41 10.57 -1.17
CA ILE A 152 -0.02 10.34 -0.96
C ILE A 152 -0.85 11.44 -1.67
N ALA A 153 -0.44 12.71 -1.54
CA ALA A 153 -1.11 13.82 -2.25
C ALA A 153 -1.04 13.65 -3.76
N LYS A 154 0.09 13.20 -4.30
CA LYS A 154 0.26 12.85 -5.71
C LYS A 154 -0.71 11.74 -6.13
N ALA A 155 -0.82 10.67 -5.36
CA ALA A 155 -1.76 9.58 -5.62
C ALA A 155 -3.22 10.09 -5.66
N ILE A 156 -3.62 10.90 -4.69
CA ILE A 156 -4.98 11.50 -4.62
C ILE A 156 -5.25 12.43 -5.81
N SER A 157 -4.22 13.13 -6.32
CA SER A 157 -4.34 14.04 -7.47
C SER A 157 -4.70 13.36 -8.80
N HIS A 158 -4.72 12.03 -8.85
CA HIS A 158 -5.11 11.22 -10.02
C HIS A 158 -6.59 10.80 -10.04
N ASP A 159 -7.46 11.41 -9.21
CA ASP A 159 -8.86 10.97 -9.05
C ASP A 159 -8.96 9.46 -8.77
N ALA A 160 -8.05 8.98 -7.92
CA ALA A 160 -7.91 7.57 -7.62
C ALA A 160 -9.20 6.98 -7.03
N LYS A 161 -9.57 5.81 -7.54
CA LYS A 161 -10.68 4.99 -7.03
C LYS A 161 -10.17 3.78 -6.25
N VAL A 162 -8.95 3.33 -6.57
CA VAL A 162 -8.21 2.31 -5.83
C VAL A 162 -6.81 2.83 -5.56
N ILE A 163 -6.39 2.83 -4.30
CA ILE A 163 -5.03 3.22 -3.90
C ILE A 163 -4.35 2.03 -3.23
N ILE A 164 -3.16 1.71 -3.69
CA ILE A 164 -2.29 0.68 -3.12
C ILE A 164 -1.24 1.39 -2.27
N PHE A 165 -1.17 1.09 -0.99
CA PHE A 165 -0.11 1.51 -0.08
C PHE A 165 0.84 0.34 0.14
N ASP A 166 2.06 0.43 -0.41
CA ASP A 166 3.08 -0.61 -0.27
C ASP A 166 4.09 -0.20 0.80
N GLU A 167 3.93 -0.74 2.02
CA GLU A 167 4.74 -0.47 3.22
C GLU A 167 4.91 1.04 3.54
N PRO A 168 3.83 1.83 3.57
CA PRO A 168 3.91 3.28 3.60
C PRO A 168 4.46 3.84 4.92
N SER A 169 4.47 3.06 5.99
CA SER A 169 4.87 3.47 7.35
C SER A 169 6.33 3.18 7.68
N ALA A 170 7.09 2.53 6.78
CA ALA A 170 8.43 2.02 7.07
C ALA A 170 9.43 3.09 7.56
N ALA A 171 9.28 4.34 7.12
CA ALA A 171 10.16 5.46 7.45
C ALA A 171 9.46 6.57 8.26
N LEU A 172 8.25 6.32 8.78
CA LEU A 172 7.44 7.31 9.49
C LEU A 172 7.60 7.17 11.01
N THR A 173 7.53 8.29 11.69
CA THR A 173 7.34 8.36 13.15
C THR A 173 5.92 7.97 13.53
N GLU A 174 5.68 7.61 14.78
CA GLU A 174 4.34 7.24 15.27
C GLU A 174 3.30 8.35 15.03
N THR A 175 3.67 9.61 15.22
CA THR A 175 2.80 10.77 14.96
C THR A 175 2.42 10.85 13.48
N GLU A 176 3.40 10.68 12.57
CA GLU A 176 3.16 10.71 11.12
C GLU A 176 2.31 9.51 10.66
N ILE A 177 2.44 8.34 11.29
CA ILE A 177 1.58 7.17 11.05
C ILE A 177 0.13 7.50 11.41
N GLN A 178 -0.11 8.15 12.54
CA GLN A 178 -1.46 8.55 12.96
C GLN A 178 -2.08 9.58 12.00
N GLU A 179 -1.29 10.51 11.47
CA GLU A 179 -1.72 11.46 10.43
C GLU A 179 -2.07 10.73 9.13
N MET A 180 -1.23 9.80 8.69
CA MET A 180 -1.49 8.95 7.52
C MET A 180 -2.78 8.14 7.70
N PHE A 181 -3.03 7.56 8.87
CA PHE A 181 -4.25 6.80 9.13
C PHE A 181 -5.51 7.66 9.06
N LYS A 182 -5.46 8.92 9.49
CA LYS A 182 -6.58 9.86 9.30
C LYS A 182 -6.86 10.07 7.82
N ILE A 183 -5.81 10.27 7.01
CA ILE A 183 -5.96 10.45 5.56
C ILE A 183 -6.56 9.19 4.92
N ILE A 184 -6.07 8.00 5.28
CA ILE A 184 -6.60 6.72 4.78
C ILE A 184 -8.09 6.58 5.14
N ASN A 185 -8.49 6.91 6.36
CA ASN A 185 -9.89 6.87 6.79
C ASN A 185 -10.76 7.89 6.02
N ASP A 186 -10.24 9.09 5.75
CA ASP A 186 -10.93 10.09 4.94
C ASP A 186 -11.12 9.64 3.48
N LEU A 187 -10.11 8.97 2.90
CA LEU A 187 -10.20 8.39 1.56
C LEU A 187 -11.22 7.25 1.51
N LYS A 188 -11.18 6.37 2.50
CA LYS A 188 -12.16 5.30 2.70
C LYS A 188 -13.59 5.86 2.79
N ALA A 189 -13.80 6.91 3.59
CA ALA A 189 -15.11 7.56 3.75
C ALA A 189 -15.63 8.17 2.43
N LYS A 190 -14.74 8.55 1.52
CA LYS A 190 -15.06 9.02 0.15
C LYS A 190 -15.35 7.89 -0.83
N GLY A 191 -15.33 6.63 -0.39
CA GLY A 191 -15.63 5.46 -1.22
C GLY A 191 -14.43 4.91 -2.00
N ILE A 192 -13.21 5.37 -1.72
CA ILE A 192 -11.99 4.84 -2.35
C ILE A 192 -11.70 3.46 -1.76
N GLY A 193 -11.44 2.47 -2.63
CA GLY A 193 -10.93 1.16 -2.22
C GLY A 193 -9.43 1.23 -1.94
N ILE A 194 -8.98 0.66 -0.84
CA ILE A 194 -7.58 0.75 -0.42
C ILE A 194 -7.01 -0.65 -0.23
N ILE A 195 -5.87 -0.92 -0.85
CA ILE A 195 -5.02 -2.09 -0.57
C ILE A 195 -3.86 -1.61 0.29
N TYR A 196 -3.75 -2.16 1.49
CA TYR A 196 -2.72 -1.79 2.46
C TYR A 196 -1.77 -2.98 2.69
N ILE A 197 -0.53 -2.85 2.22
CA ILE A 197 0.51 -3.85 2.40
C ILE A 197 1.39 -3.38 3.55
N SER A 198 1.48 -4.19 4.62
CA SER A 198 2.39 -3.94 5.74
C SER A 198 2.73 -5.26 6.42
N HIS A 199 3.90 -5.34 7.03
CA HIS A 199 4.28 -6.44 7.92
C HIS A 199 4.02 -6.11 9.40
N ARG A 200 3.52 -4.89 9.71
CA ARG A 200 3.24 -4.43 11.08
C ARG A 200 1.81 -4.77 11.48
N MET A 201 1.66 -5.88 12.23
CA MET A 201 0.34 -6.38 12.67
C MET A 201 -0.50 -5.36 13.44
N ASP A 202 0.15 -4.45 14.18
CA ASP A 202 -0.54 -3.42 14.95
C ASP A 202 -1.26 -2.44 14.02
N GLU A 203 -0.65 -2.06 12.90
CA GLU A 203 -1.26 -1.22 11.88
C GLU A 203 -2.48 -1.89 11.25
N ILE A 204 -2.32 -3.17 10.86
CA ILE A 204 -3.39 -3.96 10.24
C ILE A 204 -4.63 -3.98 11.12
N LYS A 205 -4.47 -4.25 12.41
CA LYS A 205 -5.59 -4.31 13.37
C LYS A 205 -6.32 -2.97 13.56
N VAL A 206 -5.62 -1.85 13.32
CA VAL A 206 -6.18 -0.50 13.51
C VAL A 206 -6.87 0.03 12.26
N ILE A 207 -6.25 -0.15 11.07
CA ILE A 207 -6.69 0.58 9.87
C ILE A 207 -7.51 -0.25 8.89
N THR A 208 -7.47 -1.60 8.96
CA THR A 208 -8.07 -2.44 7.92
C THR A 208 -9.43 -3.02 8.30
N ASP A 209 -10.25 -3.30 7.29
CA ASP A 209 -11.56 -3.95 7.45
C ASP A 209 -11.46 -5.46 7.21
N ARG A 210 -10.67 -5.87 6.22
CA ARG A 210 -10.41 -7.26 5.84
C ARG A 210 -8.93 -7.49 5.65
N VAL A 211 -8.53 -8.74 5.81
CA VAL A 211 -7.13 -9.18 5.61
C VAL A 211 -7.14 -10.36 4.64
N THR A 212 -6.52 -10.19 3.49
CA THR A 212 -6.21 -11.27 2.56
C THR A 212 -4.79 -11.75 2.80
N VAL A 213 -4.63 -13.04 2.96
CA VAL A 213 -3.33 -13.67 3.22
C VAL A 213 -2.86 -14.44 1.99
N MET A 214 -1.62 -14.19 1.61
CA MET A 214 -0.89 -14.92 0.58
C MET A 214 0.28 -15.69 1.21
N ARG A 215 0.58 -16.87 0.67
CA ARG A 215 1.72 -17.69 1.04
C ARG A 215 2.23 -18.45 -0.17
N ASP A 216 3.55 -18.42 -0.39
CA ASP A 216 4.23 -19.18 -1.45
C ASP A 216 3.60 -18.98 -2.84
N GLY A 217 3.20 -17.75 -3.16
CA GLY A 217 2.56 -17.41 -4.43
C GLY A 217 1.07 -17.75 -4.52
N THR A 218 0.45 -18.30 -3.46
CA THR A 218 -0.96 -18.73 -3.47
C THR A 218 -1.84 -17.85 -2.58
N TYR A 219 -3.13 -17.80 -2.88
CA TYR A 219 -4.15 -17.24 -2.01
C TYR A 219 -4.50 -18.25 -0.91
N VAL A 220 -4.39 -17.83 0.36
CA VAL A 220 -4.73 -18.69 1.51
C VAL A 220 -6.15 -18.46 2.00
N GLY A 221 -6.58 -17.20 2.04
CA GLY A 221 -7.93 -16.84 2.48
C GLY A 221 -8.04 -15.36 2.83
N THR A 222 -9.28 -14.94 3.11
CA THR A 222 -9.59 -13.56 3.55
C THR A 222 -10.39 -13.60 4.84
N LEU A 223 -9.95 -12.83 5.84
CA LEU A 223 -10.58 -12.68 7.15
C LEU A 223 -11.17 -11.28 7.30
N ILE A 224 -12.20 -11.15 8.15
CA ILE A 224 -12.66 -9.85 8.64
C ILE A 224 -11.76 -9.44 9.80
N THR A 225 -11.10 -8.30 9.70
CA THR A 225 -10.04 -7.88 10.64
C THR A 225 -10.51 -7.80 12.09
N LYS A 226 -11.74 -7.36 12.32
CA LYS A 226 -12.32 -7.26 13.68
C LYS A 226 -12.61 -8.62 14.33
N ASP A 227 -12.85 -9.64 13.52
CA ASP A 227 -13.31 -10.96 13.95
C ASP A 227 -12.16 -11.99 14.08
N CYS A 228 -10.93 -11.64 13.67
CA CYS A 228 -9.75 -12.50 13.76
C CYS A 228 -8.73 -11.98 14.79
N THR A 229 -7.87 -12.85 15.27
CA THR A 229 -6.72 -12.51 16.14
C THR A 229 -5.46 -12.29 15.29
N LYS A 230 -4.39 -11.78 15.91
CA LYS A 230 -3.07 -11.70 15.25
C LYS A 230 -2.55 -13.09 14.91
N ASP A 231 -2.77 -14.05 15.81
CA ASP A 231 -2.32 -15.45 15.65
C ASP A 231 -3.04 -16.14 14.49
N ASP A 232 -4.32 -15.85 14.26
CA ASP A 232 -5.04 -16.36 13.08
C ASP A 232 -4.38 -15.92 11.78
N ILE A 233 -4.00 -14.64 11.67
CA ILE A 233 -3.32 -14.11 10.50
C ILE A 233 -1.93 -14.75 10.34
N ILE A 234 -1.16 -14.84 11.43
CA ILE A 234 0.18 -15.42 11.43
C ILE A 234 0.12 -16.89 11.04
N ASN A 235 -0.81 -17.67 11.61
CA ASN A 235 -0.99 -19.08 11.26
C ASN A 235 -1.30 -19.29 9.77
N MET A 236 -2.11 -18.41 9.18
CA MET A 236 -2.36 -18.44 7.73
C MET A 236 -1.11 -18.12 6.93
N MET A 237 -0.28 -17.14 7.37
CA MET A 237 0.95 -16.76 6.69
C MET A 237 2.01 -17.85 6.71
N VAL A 238 2.20 -18.50 7.89
CA VAL A 238 3.28 -19.50 8.11
C VAL A 238 2.82 -20.91 7.74
N GLY A 239 1.52 -21.19 7.80
CA GLY A 239 0.95 -22.52 7.51
C GLY A 239 1.23 -23.58 8.59
N ARG A 240 1.69 -23.14 9.76
CA ARG A 240 1.91 -23.99 10.94
C ARG A 240 1.21 -23.35 12.13
N VAL A 241 0.62 -24.15 12.97
CA VAL A 241 0.16 -23.67 14.28
C VAL A 241 1.43 -23.37 15.07
N ILE A 242 1.70 -22.10 15.33
CA ILE A 242 2.78 -21.70 16.22
C ILE A 242 2.24 -22.01 17.63
N TYR A 243 2.62 -23.16 18.17
CA TYR A 243 2.48 -23.37 19.60
C TYR A 243 3.54 -22.46 20.25
N GLU A 244 3.15 -21.36 20.87
CA GLU A 244 3.99 -20.77 21.90
C GLU A 244 4.08 -21.83 23.02
N ASP A 245 5.19 -22.55 23.06
CA ASP A 245 5.51 -23.28 24.28
C ASP A 245 5.46 -22.27 25.44
N PRO A 246 4.67 -22.53 26.48
CA PRO A 246 4.65 -21.64 27.64
C PRO A 246 6.12 -21.52 28.08
N LYS A 247 6.64 -20.27 28.10
CA LYS A 247 8.04 -19.96 28.44
C LYS A 247 8.49 -20.89 29.53
N THR A 248 9.26 -21.90 29.19
CA THR A 248 9.87 -22.80 30.17
C THR A 248 10.59 -21.91 31.16
N GLN A 249 10.19 -22.00 32.44
CA GLN A 249 10.81 -21.22 33.50
C GLN A 249 12.31 -21.34 33.33
N ASN A 250 13.00 -20.21 33.39
CA ASN A 250 14.45 -20.15 33.23
C ASN A 250 15.09 -21.13 34.22
N MET A 251 15.47 -22.33 33.76
CA MET A 251 16.02 -23.40 34.58
C MET A 251 17.53 -23.22 34.84
N VAL A 252 18.06 -22.04 34.53
CA VAL A 252 19.47 -21.72 34.82
C VAL A 252 19.60 -21.62 36.35
N PRO A 253 20.42 -22.47 36.98
CA PRO A 253 20.68 -22.39 38.43
C PRO A 253 21.19 -21.00 38.81
N LYS A 254 20.79 -20.48 39.96
CA LYS A 254 21.20 -19.14 40.44
C LYS A 254 22.71 -18.99 40.64
N ASP A 255 23.42 -20.08 40.72
CA ASP A 255 24.88 -20.21 40.89
C ASP A 255 25.61 -20.58 39.59
N ALA A 256 24.92 -20.61 38.46
CA ALA A 256 25.56 -20.87 37.16
C ALA A 256 26.63 -19.81 36.84
N PRO A 257 27.80 -20.25 36.33
CA PRO A 257 28.88 -19.32 35.99
C PRO A 257 28.43 -18.35 34.89
N VAL A 258 28.76 -17.06 35.06
CA VAL A 258 28.46 -16.02 34.05
C VAL A 258 29.35 -16.24 32.84
N VAL A 259 28.79 -16.66 31.72
CA VAL A 259 29.52 -16.90 30.47
C VAL A 259 29.63 -15.64 29.60
N LEU A 260 28.75 -14.66 29.79
CA LEU A 260 28.80 -13.35 29.12
C LEU A 260 28.22 -12.27 30.04
N LYS A 261 28.96 -11.17 30.19
CA LYS A 261 28.49 -9.98 30.89
C LYS A 261 28.57 -8.82 29.88
N VAL A 262 27.42 -8.27 29.54
CA VAL A 262 27.26 -7.11 28.66
C VAL A 262 27.14 -5.83 29.51
#